data_d0bad524a3bd679ac26ae3ab23e0a88b
#
_entry.id   d0bad524a3bd679ac26ae3ab23e0a88b
#
_cell.length_a   1.000
_cell.length_b   1.000
_cell.length_c   1.000
_cell.angle_alpha   90.00
_cell.angle_beta   90.00
_cell.angle_gamma   90.00
#
_symmetry.space_group_name_H-M   'P 1'
#
loop_
_entity.id
_entity.type
_entity.pdbx_description
1 polymer ?
#
loop_
_entity_poly.entity_id
_entity_poly.type
_entity_poly.pdbx_seq_one_letter_code
_entity_poly.pdbx_strand_id
1 'polypeptide(L)'
;MKKQDIREIVKTRTLILDGAMGTMIQQYPLEEIDFRKGWFEDHKKPLKGNNDLLSLTRPEIIKEIHAKYFEAGADICETNTFSGTTIAQADYDLESAVYDINYHSAKIAKEVADEFTAKEPDKPRYVAGAIGPTNRTASISPDVNDPAFRAITFDELVEAYSLQVKALIEGGVDILLVETIFDTLNAKAALYAIDIVQEEMKTELPIMISGTITDASGRTLTGQTTEAFLISISHLPVFSVGLNCALGAKELRQYLKIMDDKAPFYVSAHPNAGLPNSFGEYDETPEIMGEQIETFLKEGLVNIIGGCCGTTPDHIKVIADLAKKYEVRKLNEKV
;
A
#
# COMPACT_ATOMS: atom_id res chain seq x y z
N MET A 1 14.27 -20.13 -14.13
CA MET A 1 14.89 -20.11 -12.77
C MET A 1 13.78 -19.82 -11.77
N LYS A 2 13.88 -20.33 -10.53
CA LYS A 2 12.91 -19.97 -9.48
C LYS A 2 13.16 -18.50 -9.10
N LYS A 3 12.10 -17.68 -9.02
CA LYS A 3 12.17 -16.29 -8.56
C LYS A 3 12.83 -16.24 -7.17
N GLN A 4 13.79 -15.35 -6.98
CA GLN A 4 14.46 -15.19 -5.68
C GLN A 4 13.46 -14.70 -4.63
N ASP A 5 13.60 -15.13 -3.38
CA ASP A 5 12.74 -14.66 -2.28
C ASP A 5 13.07 -13.20 -1.94
N ILE A 6 12.04 -12.38 -1.80
CA ILE A 6 12.18 -10.96 -1.45
C ILE A 6 12.89 -10.77 -0.10
N ARG A 7 12.72 -11.74 0.83
CA ARG A 7 13.39 -11.74 2.14
C ARG A 7 14.92 -11.81 2.02
N GLU A 8 15.44 -12.33 0.90
CA GLU A 8 16.89 -12.38 0.66
C GLU A 8 17.38 -11.13 -0.07
N ILE A 9 16.61 -10.60 -1.03
CA ILE A 9 17.02 -9.42 -1.79
C ILE A 9 17.08 -8.17 -0.90
N VAL A 10 16.13 -8.00 0.01
CA VAL A 10 16.06 -6.85 0.93
C VAL A 10 17.30 -6.72 1.83
N LYS A 11 18.05 -7.81 2.02
CA LYS A 11 19.32 -7.81 2.78
C LYS A 11 20.49 -7.22 1.98
N THR A 12 20.36 -7.16 0.66
CA THR A 12 21.47 -6.82 -0.24
C THR A 12 21.37 -5.43 -0.83
N ARG A 13 20.18 -4.89 -0.96
CA ARG A 13 19.93 -3.56 -1.51
C ARG A 13 18.57 -3.00 -1.05
N THR A 14 18.42 -1.70 -1.11
CA THR A 14 17.11 -1.06 -0.92
C THR A 14 16.18 -1.48 -2.06
N LEU A 15 14.96 -1.89 -1.71
CA LEU A 15 13.91 -2.23 -2.66
C LEU A 15 13.07 -1.01 -3.01
N ILE A 16 12.62 -0.95 -4.25
CA ILE A 16 11.81 0.15 -4.77
C ILE A 16 10.35 -0.31 -4.88
N LEU A 17 9.49 0.31 -4.09
CA LEU A 17 8.05 0.22 -4.23
C LEU A 17 7.61 1.17 -5.33
N ASP A 18 6.48 0.93 -5.97
CA ASP A 18 5.92 1.80 -6.97
C ASP A 18 5.37 3.12 -6.39
N GLY A 19 4.62 3.86 -7.17
CA GLY A 19 3.99 5.12 -6.81
C GLY A 19 2.47 5.05 -6.93
N ALA A 20 1.84 6.22 -6.86
CA ALA A 20 0.39 6.36 -6.75
C ALA A 20 -0.38 5.83 -7.97
N MET A 21 -1.12 4.75 -7.79
CA MET A 21 -2.07 4.23 -8.78
C MET A 21 -3.15 5.28 -9.10
N GLY A 22 -3.74 5.91 -8.09
CA GLY A 22 -4.79 6.92 -8.26
C GLY A 22 -4.32 8.14 -9.06
N THR A 23 -3.11 8.65 -8.81
CA THR A 23 -2.51 9.75 -9.57
C THR A 23 -2.35 9.39 -11.05
N MET A 24 -1.94 8.17 -11.33
CA MET A 24 -1.80 7.70 -12.72
C MET A 24 -3.16 7.52 -13.41
N ILE A 25 -4.16 6.98 -12.72
CA ILE A 25 -5.52 6.83 -13.24
C ILE A 25 -6.11 8.19 -13.64
N GLN A 26 -5.86 9.24 -12.85
CA GLN A 26 -6.35 10.60 -13.15
C GLN A 26 -5.83 11.18 -14.46
N GLN A 27 -4.75 10.65 -15.02
CA GLN A 27 -4.23 11.07 -16.33
C GLN A 27 -5.06 10.56 -17.51
N TYR A 28 -5.97 9.62 -17.29
CA TYR A 28 -6.85 9.09 -18.33
C TYR A 28 -8.21 9.81 -18.28
N PRO A 29 -8.77 10.19 -19.46
CA PRO A 29 -10.06 10.87 -19.53
C PRO A 29 -11.23 9.88 -19.33
N LEU A 30 -11.35 9.33 -18.13
CA LEU A 30 -12.34 8.30 -17.80
C LEU A 30 -13.71 8.91 -17.49
N GLU A 31 -14.73 8.30 -18.07
CA GLU A 31 -16.13 8.64 -17.86
C GLU A 31 -16.89 7.50 -17.15
N GLU A 32 -18.12 7.75 -16.73
CA GLU A 32 -18.95 6.77 -16.02
C GLU A 32 -19.02 5.41 -16.74
N ILE A 33 -19.06 5.40 -18.07
CA ILE A 33 -19.12 4.17 -18.87
C ILE A 33 -17.88 3.30 -18.70
N ASP A 34 -16.71 3.90 -18.45
CA ASP A 34 -15.45 3.17 -18.25
C ASP A 34 -15.46 2.33 -16.97
N PHE A 35 -16.22 2.76 -15.97
CA PHE A 35 -16.37 2.05 -14.70
C PHE A 35 -17.45 0.95 -14.74
N ARG A 36 -18.18 0.80 -15.88
CA ARG A 36 -19.29 -0.15 -16.04
C ARG A 36 -19.01 -1.26 -17.03
N LYS A 37 -18.19 -0.97 -18.02
CA LYS A 37 -17.97 -1.76 -19.22
C LYS A 37 -17.77 -3.27 -18.95
N GLY A 38 -18.66 -4.08 -19.50
CA GLY A 38 -18.56 -5.55 -19.47
C GLY A 38 -18.96 -6.19 -18.13
N TRP A 39 -19.11 -5.40 -17.04
CA TRP A 39 -19.40 -5.93 -15.70
C TRP A 39 -20.65 -5.32 -15.06
N PHE A 40 -20.83 -3.99 -15.17
CA PHE A 40 -21.80 -3.26 -14.37
C PHE A 40 -22.70 -2.36 -15.24
N GLU A 41 -23.02 -2.77 -16.45
CA GLU A 41 -23.75 -1.94 -17.43
C GLU A 41 -25.14 -1.50 -16.92
N ASP A 42 -25.84 -2.38 -16.22
CA ASP A 42 -27.18 -2.13 -15.65
C ASP A 42 -27.16 -1.64 -14.20
N HIS A 43 -25.98 -1.38 -13.63
CA HIS A 43 -25.87 -0.94 -12.24
C HIS A 43 -26.49 0.45 -12.06
N LYS A 44 -27.22 0.66 -10.96
CA LYS A 44 -28.03 1.88 -10.80
C LYS A 44 -27.29 3.07 -10.20
N LYS A 45 -26.34 2.80 -9.29
CA LYS A 45 -25.53 3.85 -8.66
C LYS A 45 -24.43 4.35 -9.61
N PRO A 46 -24.04 5.62 -9.52
CA PRO A 46 -22.81 6.11 -10.18
C PRO A 46 -21.59 5.35 -9.68
N LEU A 47 -20.71 4.95 -10.60
CA LEU A 47 -19.48 4.18 -10.30
C LEU A 47 -18.20 4.95 -10.57
N LYS A 48 -18.28 6.11 -11.25
CA LYS A 48 -17.13 6.97 -11.52
C LYS A 48 -16.46 7.39 -10.22
N GLY A 49 -15.17 7.15 -10.13
CA GLY A 49 -14.37 7.38 -8.92
C GLY A 49 -14.06 6.13 -8.11
N ASN A 50 -14.75 5.00 -8.35
CA ASN A 50 -14.38 3.72 -7.78
C ASN A 50 -13.26 3.09 -8.61
N ASN A 51 -12.03 3.54 -8.39
CA ASN A 51 -10.87 3.17 -9.21
C ASN A 51 -10.55 1.68 -9.17
N ASP A 52 -10.90 0.97 -8.11
CA ASP A 52 -10.66 -0.47 -7.97
C ASP A 52 -11.39 -1.28 -9.04
N LEU A 53 -12.56 -0.78 -9.51
CA LEU A 53 -13.32 -1.40 -10.60
C LEU A 53 -12.57 -1.45 -11.93
N LEU A 54 -11.63 -0.55 -12.15
CA LEU A 54 -10.90 -0.48 -13.42
C LEU A 54 -10.07 -1.74 -13.70
N SER A 55 -9.75 -2.51 -12.66
CA SER A 55 -9.14 -3.84 -12.83
C SER A 55 -10.08 -4.83 -13.53
N LEU A 56 -11.39 -4.63 -13.46
CA LEU A 56 -12.40 -5.42 -14.14
C LEU A 56 -12.83 -4.80 -15.48
N THR A 57 -13.04 -3.50 -15.50
CA THR A 57 -13.70 -2.79 -16.61
C THR A 57 -12.70 -2.20 -17.62
N ARG A 58 -11.48 -1.86 -17.18
CA ARG A 58 -10.40 -1.27 -17.99
C ARG A 58 -9.02 -1.86 -17.62
N PRO A 59 -8.88 -3.20 -17.62
CA PRO A 59 -7.65 -3.88 -17.18
C PRO A 59 -6.40 -3.45 -17.95
N GLU A 60 -6.56 -3.00 -19.21
CA GLU A 60 -5.45 -2.50 -20.04
C GLU A 60 -4.80 -1.24 -19.45
N ILE A 61 -5.58 -0.36 -18.81
CA ILE A 61 -5.06 0.85 -18.15
C ILE A 61 -4.22 0.45 -16.94
N ILE A 62 -4.73 -0.47 -16.11
CA ILE A 62 -4.03 -0.92 -14.90
C ILE A 62 -2.74 -1.65 -15.27
N LYS A 63 -2.75 -2.49 -16.31
CA LYS A 63 -1.53 -3.13 -16.86
C LYS A 63 -0.49 -2.10 -17.30
N GLU A 64 -0.92 -1.08 -18.04
CA GLU A 64 -0.04 -0.02 -18.52
C GLU A 64 0.61 0.75 -17.37
N ILE A 65 -0.15 1.06 -16.32
CA ILE A 65 0.37 1.76 -15.14
C ILE A 65 1.42 0.91 -14.41
N HIS A 66 1.16 -0.37 -14.15
CA HIS A 66 2.14 -1.27 -13.54
C HIS A 66 3.41 -1.37 -14.38
N ALA A 67 3.28 -1.50 -15.72
CA ALA A 67 4.41 -1.56 -16.62
C ALA A 67 5.27 -0.28 -16.54
N LYS A 68 4.65 0.91 -16.54
CA LYS A 68 5.37 2.19 -16.40
C LYS A 68 6.16 2.28 -15.09
N TYR A 69 5.62 1.79 -13.98
CA TYR A 69 6.36 1.77 -12.71
C TYR A 69 7.51 0.77 -12.72
N PHE A 70 7.36 -0.41 -13.30
CA PHE A 70 8.46 -1.36 -13.44
C PHE A 70 9.54 -0.85 -14.39
N GLU A 71 9.18 -0.17 -15.48
CA GLU A 71 10.13 0.51 -16.39
C GLU A 71 10.91 1.61 -15.67
N ALA A 72 10.24 2.35 -14.77
CA ALA A 72 10.87 3.36 -13.93
C ALA A 72 11.85 2.78 -12.90
N GLY A 73 11.80 1.49 -12.64
CA GLY A 73 12.74 0.80 -11.77
C GLY A 73 12.15 0.20 -10.50
N ALA A 74 10.84 0.21 -10.32
CA ALA A 74 10.19 -0.47 -9.20
C ALA A 74 10.54 -1.96 -9.16
N ASP A 75 10.69 -2.49 -7.95
CA ASP A 75 10.83 -3.92 -7.64
C ASP A 75 9.51 -4.52 -7.21
N ILE A 76 8.66 -3.73 -6.58
CA ILE A 76 7.36 -4.11 -6.02
C ILE A 76 6.31 -3.18 -6.61
N CYS A 77 5.20 -3.72 -7.10
CA CYS A 77 4.00 -2.93 -7.40
C CYS A 77 2.86 -3.33 -6.47
N GLU A 78 2.03 -2.35 -6.12
CA GLU A 78 0.82 -2.53 -5.34
C GLU A 78 -0.37 -2.85 -6.24
N THR A 79 -1.23 -3.77 -5.83
CA THR A 79 -2.47 -4.06 -6.56
C THR A 79 -3.43 -2.85 -6.48
N ASN A 80 -4.29 -2.69 -7.48
CA ASN A 80 -5.34 -1.66 -7.50
C ASN A 80 -6.54 -2.10 -6.64
N THR A 81 -6.33 -2.24 -5.32
CA THR A 81 -7.31 -2.81 -4.36
C THR A 81 -7.39 -2.04 -3.04
N PHE A 82 -7.02 -0.77 -3.05
CA PHE A 82 -6.99 0.06 -1.85
C PHE A 82 -8.32 0.07 -1.09
N SER A 83 -9.44 0.13 -1.80
CA SER A 83 -10.79 0.10 -1.25
C SER A 83 -11.50 -1.25 -1.49
N GLY A 84 -10.75 -2.33 -1.63
CA GLY A 84 -11.23 -3.65 -2.04
C GLY A 84 -11.94 -4.45 -0.94
N THR A 85 -12.58 -3.83 0.04
CA THR A 85 -13.37 -4.51 1.09
C THR A 85 -14.87 -4.40 0.85
N THR A 86 -15.66 -5.33 1.40
CA THR A 86 -17.11 -5.25 1.37
C THR A 86 -17.63 -3.97 2.03
N ILE A 87 -16.94 -3.48 3.05
CA ILE A 87 -17.30 -2.26 3.77
C ILE A 87 -17.18 -1.03 2.87
N ALA A 88 -16.08 -0.89 2.13
CA ALA A 88 -15.88 0.24 1.23
C ALA A 88 -16.75 0.12 -0.03
N GLN A 89 -16.90 -1.08 -0.59
CA GLN A 89 -17.71 -1.32 -1.79
C GLN A 89 -19.23 -1.22 -1.54
N ALA A 90 -19.69 -1.29 -0.27
CA ALA A 90 -21.07 -1.03 0.10
C ALA A 90 -21.53 0.39 -0.26
N ASP A 91 -20.63 1.37 -0.32
CA ASP A 91 -20.99 2.74 -0.76
C ASP A 91 -21.49 2.76 -2.22
N TYR A 92 -21.12 1.75 -2.99
CA TYR A 92 -21.50 1.56 -4.39
C TYR A 92 -22.52 0.43 -4.60
N ASP A 93 -23.02 -0.25 -3.56
CA ASP A 93 -23.81 -1.49 -3.64
C ASP A 93 -23.09 -2.61 -4.43
N LEU A 94 -21.78 -2.76 -4.23
CA LEU A 94 -20.89 -3.67 -4.97
C LEU A 94 -20.15 -4.67 -4.06
N GLU A 95 -20.69 -4.99 -2.89
CA GLU A 95 -20.09 -5.97 -1.95
C GLU A 95 -19.86 -7.33 -2.63
N SER A 96 -20.77 -7.73 -3.54
CA SER A 96 -20.67 -8.99 -4.28
C SER A 96 -19.51 -9.03 -5.28
N ALA A 97 -18.97 -7.88 -5.70
CA ALA A 97 -17.86 -7.79 -6.64
C ALA A 97 -16.48 -7.83 -5.96
N VAL A 98 -16.42 -7.78 -4.64
CA VAL A 98 -15.16 -7.64 -3.87
C VAL A 98 -14.16 -8.75 -4.18
N TYR A 99 -14.61 -10.00 -4.27
CA TYR A 99 -13.71 -11.10 -4.64
C TYR A 99 -13.08 -10.86 -6.02
N ASP A 100 -13.91 -10.57 -7.03
CA ASP A 100 -13.43 -10.38 -8.41
C ASP A 100 -12.50 -9.17 -8.53
N ILE A 101 -12.80 -8.05 -7.86
CA ILE A 101 -11.95 -6.85 -7.81
C ILE A 101 -10.54 -7.25 -7.35
N ASN A 102 -10.41 -7.90 -6.20
CA ASN A 102 -9.13 -8.25 -5.61
C ASN A 102 -8.40 -9.32 -6.43
N TYR A 103 -9.09 -10.37 -6.83
CA TYR A 103 -8.51 -11.46 -7.61
C TYR A 103 -7.96 -10.97 -8.95
N HIS A 104 -8.76 -10.23 -9.72
CA HIS A 104 -8.33 -9.75 -11.04
C HIS A 104 -7.25 -8.67 -10.94
N SER A 105 -7.31 -7.78 -9.95
CA SER A 105 -6.23 -6.81 -9.70
C SER A 105 -4.90 -7.51 -9.43
N ALA A 106 -4.92 -8.53 -8.58
CA ALA A 106 -3.73 -9.32 -8.28
C ALA A 106 -3.20 -10.07 -9.53
N LYS A 107 -4.10 -10.66 -10.32
CA LYS A 107 -3.74 -11.35 -11.57
C LYS A 107 -3.07 -10.42 -12.57
N ILE A 108 -3.64 -9.22 -12.78
CA ILE A 108 -3.09 -8.22 -13.70
C ILE A 108 -1.69 -7.81 -13.27
N ALA A 109 -1.51 -7.45 -11.99
CA ALA A 109 -0.22 -7.06 -11.45
C ALA A 109 0.81 -8.19 -11.57
N LYS A 110 0.37 -9.44 -11.29
CA LYS A 110 1.23 -10.63 -11.37
C LYS A 110 1.68 -10.92 -12.80
N GLU A 111 0.79 -10.83 -13.78
CA GLU A 111 1.14 -11.01 -15.20
C GLU A 111 2.24 -10.01 -15.60
N VAL A 112 2.08 -8.72 -15.28
CA VAL A 112 3.09 -7.70 -15.61
C VAL A 112 4.41 -7.95 -14.87
N ALA A 113 4.36 -8.28 -13.57
CA ALA A 113 5.56 -8.59 -12.79
C ALA A 113 6.33 -9.79 -13.34
N ASP A 114 5.63 -10.83 -13.79
CA ASP A 114 6.24 -12.03 -14.36
C ASP A 114 6.85 -11.75 -15.75
N GLU A 115 6.20 -10.91 -16.58
CA GLU A 115 6.77 -10.45 -17.85
C GLU A 115 8.07 -9.68 -17.67
N PHE A 116 8.13 -8.75 -16.70
CA PHE A 116 9.35 -8.00 -16.40
C PHE A 116 10.44 -8.86 -15.79
N THR A 117 10.08 -9.80 -14.91
CA THR A 117 11.01 -10.78 -14.34
C THR A 117 11.61 -11.69 -15.42
N ALA A 118 10.81 -12.09 -16.41
CA ALA A 118 11.30 -12.90 -17.53
C ALA A 118 12.30 -12.14 -18.42
N LYS A 119 12.09 -10.83 -18.60
CA LYS A 119 13.02 -9.97 -19.35
C LYS A 119 14.32 -9.69 -18.59
N GLU A 120 14.24 -9.55 -17.27
CA GLU A 120 15.35 -9.21 -16.37
C GLU A 120 15.40 -10.18 -15.18
N PRO A 121 15.88 -11.42 -15.35
CA PRO A 121 15.86 -12.44 -14.30
C PRO A 121 16.66 -12.08 -13.03
N ASP A 122 17.68 -11.26 -13.18
CA ASP A 122 18.53 -10.77 -12.08
C ASP A 122 17.86 -9.65 -11.26
N LYS A 123 16.75 -9.13 -11.77
CA LYS A 123 15.90 -8.12 -11.08
C LYS A 123 14.45 -8.60 -11.04
N PRO A 124 14.12 -9.58 -10.20
CA PRO A 124 12.75 -10.09 -10.09
C PRO A 124 11.79 -8.99 -9.59
N ARG A 125 10.56 -9.02 -10.09
CA ARG A 125 9.48 -8.10 -9.71
C ARG A 125 8.49 -8.81 -8.81
N TYR A 126 7.93 -8.11 -7.85
CA TYR A 126 7.00 -8.63 -6.84
C TYR A 126 5.69 -7.85 -6.86
N VAL A 127 4.65 -8.49 -6.38
CA VAL A 127 3.31 -7.89 -6.25
C VAL A 127 2.93 -7.86 -4.78
N ALA A 128 2.65 -6.67 -4.27
CA ALA A 128 2.06 -6.44 -2.96
C ALA A 128 0.54 -6.29 -3.09
N GLY A 129 -0.21 -7.18 -2.45
CA GLY A 129 -1.65 -7.06 -2.32
C GLY A 129 -1.99 -5.90 -1.38
N ALA A 130 -2.45 -4.79 -1.93
CA ALA A 130 -2.79 -3.59 -1.16
C ALA A 130 -4.09 -3.79 -0.38
N ILE A 131 -4.03 -3.60 0.93
CA ILE A 131 -5.13 -3.71 1.90
C ILE A 131 -5.21 -2.35 2.61
N GLY A 132 -6.04 -1.47 2.07
CA GLY A 132 -6.23 -0.13 2.61
C GLY A 132 -7.14 -0.08 3.82
N PRO A 133 -7.31 1.11 4.42
CA PRO A 133 -8.24 1.32 5.52
C PRO A 133 -9.69 1.25 5.03
N THR A 134 -10.59 0.96 5.95
CA THR A 134 -12.03 1.10 5.69
C THR A 134 -12.51 2.52 6.02
N ASN A 135 -13.64 2.92 5.43
CA ASN A 135 -14.34 4.18 5.74
C ASN A 135 -15.06 4.16 7.11
N ARG A 136 -14.89 3.08 7.89
CA ARG A 136 -15.40 2.94 9.26
C ARG A 136 -14.27 2.54 10.19
N THR A 137 -14.28 3.12 11.41
CA THR A 137 -13.27 2.85 12.43
C THR A 137 -13.91 2.13 13.62
N ALA A 138 -13.15 1.17 14.18
CA ALA A 138 -13.58 0.44 15.38
C ALA A 138 -13.21 1.17 16.68
N SER A 139 -12.33 2.18 16.62
CA SER A 139 -11.82 2.90 17.81
C SER A 139 -12.55 4.20 18.10
N ILE A 140 -13.11 4.88 17.08
CA ILE A 140 -13.69 6.21 17.20
C ILE A 140 -15.20 6.13 16.93
N SER A 141 -16.01 6.79 17.78
CA SER A 141 -17.41 7.00 17.51
C SER A 141 -17.60 8.05 16.41
N PRO A 142 -18.39 7.77 15.37
CA PRO A 142 -18.82 8.78 14.41
C PRO A 142 -19.92 9.71 14.97
N ASP A 143 -20.53 9.36 16.10
CA ASP A 143 -21.56 10.16 16.78
C ASP A 143 -20.95 10.88 17.99
N VAL A 144 -20.86 12.21 17.90
CA VAL A 144 -20.35 13.06 18.99
C VAL A 144 -21.21 13.02 20.26
N ASN A 145 -22.49 12.64 20.14
CA ASN A 145 -23.41 12.56 21.27
C ASN A 145 -23.43 11.17 21.93
N ASP A 146 -22.88 10.16 21.25
CA ASP A 146 -22.71 8.81 21.79
C ASP A 146 -21.26 8.33 21.63
N PRO A 147 -20.37 8.67 22.58
CA PRO A 147 -18.96 8.27 22.50
C PRO A 147 -18.72 6.76 22.58
N ALA A 148 -19.70 5.98 23.03
CA ALA A 148 -19.60 4.53 23.12
C ALA A 148 -19.98 3.82 21.81
N PHE A 149 -20.72 4.48 20.93
CA PHE A 149 -21.16 3.92 19.66
C PHE A 149 -19.94 3.57 18.76
N ARG A 150 -20.03 2.47 18.05
CA ARG A 150 -19.08 2.07 17.00
C ARG A 150 -19.84 1.72 15.73
N ALA A 151 -19.40 2.29 14.60
CA ALA A 151 -20.04 2.04 13.31
C ALA A 151 -19.70 0.67 12.74
N ILE A 152 -18.72 -0.03 13.34
CA ILE A 152 -18.28 -1.36 12.92
C ILE A 152 -17.65 -2.09 14.11
N THR A 153 -17.80 -3.40 14.15
CA THR A 153 -17.14 -4.28 15.11
C THR A 153 -15.83 -4.85 14.58
N PHE A 154 -15.00 -5.40 15.47
CA PHE A 154 -13.79 -6.08 15.11
C PHE A 154 -14.06 -7.29 14.20
N ASP A 155 -15.06 -8.09 14.54
CA ASP A 155 -15.40 -9.31 13.79
C ASP A 155 -15.92 -9.00 12.37
N GLU A 156 -16.72 -7.95 12.18
CA GLU A 156 -17.12 -7.48 10.85
C GLU A 156 -15.94 -7.01 10.01
N LEU A 157 -14.96 -6.36 10.63
CA LEU A 157 -13.70 -6.00 9.95
C LEU A 157 -12.91 -7.24 9.55
N VAL A 158 -12.78 -8.24 10.44
CA VAL A 158 -12.09 -9.50 10.15
C VAL A 158 -12.74 -10.22 8.98
N GLU A 159 -14.08 -10.31 8.93
CA GLU A 159 -14.80 -10.93 7.83
C GLU A 159 -14.52 -10.22 6.50
N ALA A 160 -14.62 -8.88 6.47
CA ALA A 160 -14.37 -8.08 5.28
C ALA A 160 -12.94 -8.21 4.76
N TYR A 161 -11.94 -8.12 5.65
CA TYR A 161 -10.54 -8.29 5.30
C TYR A 161 -10.19 -9.73 4.89
N SER A 162 -10.80 -10.75 5.49
CA SER A 162 -10.56 -12.15 5.13
C SER A 162 -10.95 -12.44 3.68
N LEU A 163 -12.07 -11.90 3.20
CA LEU A 163 -12.47 -12.04 1.80
C LEU A 163 -11.45 -11.38 0.86
N GLN A 164 -11.01 -10.16 1.18
CA GLN A 164 -10.00 -9.43 0.41
C GLN A 164 -8.67 -10.22 0.36
N VAL A 165 -8.15 -10.60 1.51
CA VAL A 165 -6.89 -11.35 1.64
C VAL A 165 -6.93 -12.65 0.85
N LYS A 166 -8.02 -13.42 0.97
CA LYS A 166 -8.20 -14.67 0.23
C LYS A 166 -8.12 -14.44 -1.28
N ALA A 167 -8.86 -13.47 -1.80
CA ALA A 167 -8.87 -13.17 -3.23
C ALA A 167 -7.49 -12.70 -3.74
N LEU A 168 -6.78 -11.89 -2.96
CA LEU A 168 -5.42 -11.44 -3.28
C LEU A 168 -4.43 -12.61 -3.35
N ILE A 169 -4.46 -13.52 -2.39
CA ILE A 169 -3.59 -14.72 -2.37
C ILE A 169 -3.90 -15.62 -3.57
N GLU A 170 -5.18 -15.92 -3.83
CA GLU A 170 -5.60 -16.73 -4.98
C GLU A 170 -5.26 -16.05 -6.31
N GLY A 171 -5.24 -14.71 -6.36
CA GLY A 171 -4.77 -13.92 -7.49
C GLY A 171 -3.25 -13.97 -7.72
N GLY A 172 -2.49 -14.43 -6.73
CA GLY A 172 -1.06 -14.72 -6.85
C GLY A 172 -0.13 -13.62 -6.39
N VAL A 173 -0.54 -12.77 -5.44
CA VAL A 173 0.36 -11.79 -4.82
C VAL A 173 1.54 -12.43 -4.13
N ASP A 174 2.66 -11.73 -4.06
CA ASP A 174 3.89 -12.19 -3.40
C ASP A 174 4.00 -11.69 -1.96
N ILE A 175 3.26 -10.62 -1.62
CA ILE A 175 3.32 -9.90 -0.34
C ILE A 175 1.90 -9.43 0.00
N LEU A 176 1.58 -9.30 1.28
CA LEU A 176 0.37 -8.62 1.75
C LEU A 176 0.78 -7.30 2.41
N LEU A 177 0.23 -6.18 1.93
CA LEU A 177 0.54 -4.84 2.42
C LEU A 177 -0.69 -4.21 3.06
N VAL A 178 -0.68 -4.11 4.40
CA VAL A 178 -1.69 -3.33 5.14
C VAL A 178 -1.18 -1.91 5.24
N GLU A 179 -1.82 -0.99 4.54
CA GLU A 179 -1.31 0.37 4.35
C GLU A 179 -2.26 1.47 4.84
N THR A 180 -1.70 2.68 4.95
CA THR A 180 -2.45 3.91 5.29
C THR A 180 -3.23 3.77 6.60
N ILE A 181 -2.61 3.10 7.56
CA ILE A 181 -3.24 2.77 8.84
C ILE A 181 -3.32 4.03 9.69
N PHE A 182 -4.53 4.47 10.02
CA PHE A 182 -4.81 5.54 10.95
C PHE A 182 -5.57 5.08 12.20
N ASP A 183 -6.08 3.84 12.20
CA ASP A 183 -6.69 3.15 13.35
C ASP A 183 -6.00 1.81 13.59
N THR A 184 -5.31 1.68 14.73
CA THR A 184 -4.56 0.46 15.08
C THR A 184 -5.45 -0.74 15.40
N LEU A 185 -6.72 -0.53 15.80
CA LEU A 185 -7.66 -1.64 16.01
C LEU A 185 -8.12 -2.21 14.66
N ASN A 186 -8.38 -1.36 13.68
CA ASN A 186 -8.65 -1.81 12.30
C ASN A 186 -7.44 -2.58 11.72
N ALA A 187 -6.21 -2.08 11.96
CA ALA A 187 -5.00 -2.79 11.55
C ALA A 187 -4.88 -4.18 12.19
N LYS A 188 -5.20 -4.30 13.49
CA LYS A 188 -5.21 -5.61 14.16
C LYS A 188 -6.24 -6.56 13.58
N ALA A 189 -7.41 -6.06 13.17
CA ALA A 189 -8.41 -6.88 12.49
C ALA A 189 -7.91 -7.38 11.12
N ALA A 190 -7.25 -6.51 10.34
CA ALA A 190 -6.63 -6.90 9.07
C ALA A 190 -5.52 -7.94 9.28
N LEU A 191 -4.65 -7.75 10.27
CA LEU A 191 -3.58 -8.69 10.59
C LEU A 191 -4.11 -10.04 11.08
N TYR A 192 -5.17 -10.04 11.88
CA TYR A 192 -5.83 -11.25 12.34
C TYR A 192 -6.51 -12.01 11.17
N ALA A 193 -7.12 -11.28 10.25
CA ALA A 193 -7.68 -11.85 9.02
C ALA A 193 -6.57 -12.49 8.15
N ILE A 194 -5.42 -11.83 8.02
CA ILE A 194 -4.27 -12.38 7.30
C ILE A 194 -3.79 -13.69 7.94
N ASP A 195 -3.65 -13.71 9.25
CA ASP A 195 -3.20 -14.90 10.00
C ASP A 195 -4.12 -16.10 9.76
N ILE A 196 -5.44 -15.90 9.94
CA ILE A 196 -6.46 -16.95 9.70
C ILE A 196 -6.41 -17.45 8.25
N VAL A 197 -6.42 -16.55 7.28
CA VAL A 197 -6.50 -16.93 5.86
C VAL A 197 -5.21 -17.64 5.42
N GLN A 198 -4.04 -17.18 5.88
CA GLN A 198 -2.78 -17.85 5.57
C GLN A 198 -2.71 -19.26 6.18
N GLU A 199 -3.22 -19.45 7.40
CA GLU A 199 -3.32 -20.77 8.02
C GLU A 199 -4.25 -21.70 7.23
N GLU A 200 -5.45 -21.23 6.87
CA GLU A 200 -6.41 -21.98 6.06
C GLU A 200 -5.87 -22.38 4.69
N MET A 201 -5.17 -21.46 4.03
CA MET A 201 -4.60 -21.66 2.68
C MET A 201 -3.23 -22.34 2.71
N LYS A 202 -2.65 -22.57 3.90
CA LYS A 202 -1.31 -23.18 4.09
C LYS A 202 -0.23 -22.43 3.31
N THR A 203 -0.26 -21.12 3.39
CA THR A 203 0.71 -20.21 2.78
C THR A 203 1.33 -19.28 3.82
N GLU A 204 2.50 -18.73 3.52
CA GLU A 204 3.23 -17.81 4.40
C GLU A 204 3.85 -16.69 3.57
N LEU A 205 3.03 -15.72 3.20
CA LEU A 205 3.49 -14.53 2.49
C LEU A 205 4.07 -13.50 3.46
N PRO A 206 5.11 -12.75 3.05
CA PRO A 206 5.59 -11.60 3.81
C PRO A 206 4.48 -10.58 4.05
N ILE A 207 4.44 -10.00 5.26
CA ILE A 207 3.48 -8.96 5.63
C ILE A 207 4.21 -7.64 5.75
N MET A 208 3.83 -6.66 4.96
CA MET A 208 4.22 -5.26 5.08
C MET A 208 3.12 -4.48 5.80
N ILE A 209 3.51 -3.56 6.69
CA ILE A 209 2.58 -2.72 7.43
C ILE A 209 3.01 -1.26 7.30
N SER A 210 2.08 -0.37 6.95
CA SER A 210 2.38 1.05 6.81
C SER A 210 1.33 1.91 7.50
N GLY A 211 1.77 2.70 8.47
CA GLY A 211 0.94 3.65 9.21
C GLY A 211 0.91 5.02 8.56
N THR A 212 -0.05 5.82 8.98
CA THR A 212 -0.22 7.20 8.51
C THR A 212 -0.23 8.15 9.70
N ILE A 213 0.71 9.10 9.71
CA ILE A 213 0.73 10.20 10.67
C ILE A 213 -0.14 11.32 10.12
N THR A 214 -1.25 11.59 10.78
CA THR A 214 -2.31 12.46 10.25
C THR A 214 -2.22 13.92 10.67
N ASP A 215 -1.36 14.23 11.64
CA ASP A 215 -1.24 15.60 12.15
C ASP A 215 0.21 16.00 12.53
N ALA A 216 0.40 17.29 12.74
CA ALA A 216 1.68 17.86 13.13
C ALA A 216 2.16 17.44 14.53
N SER A 217 1.31 16.82 15.37
CA SER A 217 1.69 16.28 16.68
C SER A 217 2.40 14.92 16.59
N GLY A 218 2.48 14.35 15.37
CA GLY A 218 3.14 13.08 15.12
C GLY A 218 2.32 11.86 15.53
N ARG A 219 0.99 11.96 15.41
CA ARG A 219 0.05 10.91 15.80
C ARG A 219 -0.79 10.43 14.63
N THR A 220 -1.22 9.18 14.73
CA THR A 220 -2.30 8.66 13.89
C THR A 220 -3.63 9.31 14.28
N LEU A 221 -4.66 9.16 13.47
CA LEU A 221 -6.00 9.70 13.75
C LEU A 221 -6.55 9.22 15.11
N THR A 222 -6.24 7.99 15.51
CA THR A 222 -6.65 7.43 16.81
C THR A 222 -5.69 7.74 17.95
N GLY A 223 -4.73 8.63 17.74
CA GLY A 223 -3.88 9.22 18.77
C GLY A 223 -2.57 8.50 19.07
N GLN A 224 -2.23 7.41 18.37
CA GLN A 224 -0.98 6.68 18.56
C GLN A 224 0.21 7.47 18.01
N THR A 225 1.27 7.56 18.81
CA THR A 225 2.59 7.97 18.34
C THR A 225 3.20 6.87 17.46
N THR A 226 4.26 7.19 16.71
CA THR A 226 5.00 6.21 15.91
C THR A 226 5.43 4.98 16.73
N GLU A 227 5.91 5.20 17.95
CA GLU A 227 6.30 4.11 18.86
C GLU A 227 5.09 3.27 19.31
N ALA A 228 4.00 3.92 19.71
CA ALA A 228 2.78 3.23 20.11
C ALA A 228 2.17 2.42 18.93
N PHE A 229 2.23 2.97 17.72
CA PHE A 229 1.85 2.25 16.51
C PHE A 229 2.73 1.00 16.32
N LEU A 230 4.05 1.15 16.35
CA LEU A 230 5.00 0.04 16.22
C LEU A 230 4.71 -1.08 17.24
N ILE A 231 4.56 -0.74 18.53
CA ILE A 231 4.23 -1.70 19.58
C ILE A 231 2.90 -2.41 19.29
N SER A 232 1.89 -1.67 18.81
CA SER A 232 0.55 -2.22 18.55
C SER A 232 0.53 -3.31 17.51
N ILE A 233 1.45 -3.27 16.51
CA ILE A 233 1.49 -4.22 15.38
C ILE A 233 2.56 -5.31 15.54
N SER A 234 3.43 -5.23 16.56
CA SER A 234 4.60 -6.13 16.72
C SER A 234 4.28 -7.52 17.27
N HIS A 235 3.01 -7.89 17.36
CA HIS A 235 2.58 -9.20 17.87
C HIS A 235 2.62 -10.32 16.80
N LEU A 236 2.87 -9.99 15.54
CA LEU A 236 3.03 -10.93 14.43
C LEU A 236 4.43 -10.83 13.81
N PRO A 237 4.88 -11.89 13.11
CA PRO A 237 6.15 -11.87 12.36
C PRO A 237 6.03 -11.00 11.11
N VAL A 238 6.16 -9.69 11.28
CA VAL A 238 6.05 -8.70 10.20
C VAL A 238 7.34 -8.67 9.39
N PHE A 239 7.24 -8.59 8.06
CA PHE A 239 8.39 -8.42 7.17
C PHE A 239 8.92 -6.99 7.22
N SER A 240 8.04 -6.01 7.05
CA SER A 240 8.42 -4.59 7.17
C SER A 240 7.35 -3.76 7.84
N VAL A 241 7.79 -2.72 8.53
CA VAL A 241 6.94 -1.66 9.09
C VAL A 241 7.36 -0.32 8.51
N GLY A 242 6.41 0.57 8.28
CA GLY A 242 6.74 1.87 7.72
C GLY A 242 5.65 2.90 7.86
N LEU A 243 5.82 3.96 7.09
CA LEU A 243 4.88 5.08 7.02
C LEU A 243 4.62 5.46 5.58
N ASN A 244 3.37 5.82 5.30
CA ASN A 244 2.98 6.36 3.99
C ASN A 244 1.92 7.44 4.11
N CYS A 245 1.74 8.18 3.02
CA CYS A 245 0.68 9.16 2.84
C CYS A 245 0.72 10.31 3.87
N ALA A 246 -0.27 11.19 3.83
CA ALA A 246 -0.49 12.39 4.64
C ALA A 246 0.66 13.41 4.62
N LEU A 247 1.90 12.97 4.72
CA LEU A 247 3.09 13.81 4.78
C LEU A 247 4.00 13.61 3.57
N GLY A 248 4.78 14.63 3.24
CA GLY A 248 5.90 14.54 2.30
C GLY A 248 7.13 13.88 2.94
N ALA A 249 8.15 13.63 2.12
CA ALA A 249 9.36 12.95 2.59
C ALA A 249 10.07 13.74 3.70
N LYS A 250 10.11 15.07 3.59
CA LYS A 250 10.75 15.96 4.59
C LYS A 250 10.16 15.77 5.98
N GLU A 251 8.84 15.76 6.09
CA GLU A 251 8.13 15.64 7.36
C GLU A 251 8.20 14.22 7.92
N LEU A 252 8.18 13.19 7.05
CA LEU A 252 8.26 11.78 7.50
C LEU A 252 9.60 11.41 8.13
N ARG A 253 10.70 12.06 7.75
CA ARG A 253 12.06 11.72 8.19
C ARG A 253 12.20 11.56 9.70
N GLN A 254 11.61 12.44 10.50
CA GLN A 254 11.70 12.38 11.96
C GLN A 254 11.05 11.11 12.54
N TYR A 255 9.97 10.62 11.94
CA TYR A 255 9.26 9.43 12.39
C TYR A 255 9.96 8.15 11.91
N LEU A 256 10.57 8.19 10.73
CA LEU A 256 11.41 7.09 10.23
C LEU A 256 12.63 6.87 11.12
N LYS A 257 13.22 7.91 11.70
CA LYS A 257 14.29 7.77 12.70
C LYS A 257 13.84 7.01 13.95
N ILE A 258 12.61 7.25 14.41
CA ILE A 258 12.04 6.49 15.53
C ILE A 258 11.88 5.01 15.17
N MET A 259 11.42 4.74 13.94
CA MET A 259 11.30 3.37 13.44
C MET A 259 12.65 2.70 13.26
N ASP A 260 13.64 3.40 12.70
CA ASP A 260 14.99 2.89 12.56
C ASP A 260 15.60 2.48 13.91
N ASP A 261 15.42 3.29 14.95
CA ASP A 261 15.93 3.02 16.31
C ASP A 261 15.23 1.83 17.00
N LYS A 262 13.92 1.65 16.77
CA LYS A 262 13.07 0.79 17.58
C LYS A 262 12.49 -0.44 16.87
N ALA A 263 12.45 -0.46 15.54
CA ALA A 263 11.82 -1.55 14.82
C ALA A 263 12.76 -2.76 14.68
N PRO A 264 12.33 -3.97 15.09
CA PRO A 264 13.04 -5.21 14.82
C PRO A 264 12.80 -5.74 13.40
N PHE A 265 12.12 -4.97 12.56
CA PHE A 265 11.70 -5.28 11.21
C PHE A 265 12.43 -4.43 10.17
N TYR A 266 12.34 -4.80 8.90
CA TYR A 266 12.71 -3.89 7.82
C TYR A 266 11.83 -2.65 7.88
N VAL A 267 12.37 -1.50 7.46
CA VAL A 267 11.63 -0.21 7.47
C VAL A 267 11.28 0.18 6.05
N SER A 268 10.02 0.57 5.84
CA SER A 268 9.52 1.07 4.56
C SER A 268 9.00 2.51 4.66
N ALA A 269 9.08 3.24 3.55
CA ALA A 269 8.48 4.57 3.45
C ALA A 269 7.96 4.81 2.03
N HIS A 270 6.73 5.32 1.90
CA HIS A 270 6.18 5.81 0.64
C HIS A 270 5.44 7.13 0.87
N PRO A 271 6.19 8.23 0.93
CA PRO A 271 5.65 9.58 1.14
C PRO A 271 4.89 10.09 -0.07
N ASN A 272 4.07 11.12 0.15
CA ASN A 272 3.47 11.91 -0.92
C ASN A 272 4.54 12.76 -1.63
N ALA A 273 4.24 13.21 -2.86
CA ALA A 273 5.01 14.23 -3.55
C ALA A 273 4.75 15.63 -2.93
N GLY A 274 5.15 15.79 -1.67
CA GLY A 274 4.88 16.94 -0.83
C GLY A 274 3.52 16.93 -0.15
N LEU A 275 3.07 18.11 0.29
CA LEU A 275 1.74 18.32 0.84
C LEU A 275 0.79 18.80 -0.26
N PRO A 276 -0.51 18.45 -0.20
CA PRO A 276 -1.47 18.94 -1.19
C PRO A 276 -1.59 20.48 -1.10
N ASN A 277 -1.63 21.12 -2.27
CA ASN A 277 -1.88 22.55 -2.39
C ASN A 277 -3.36 22.89 -2.12
N SER A 278 -3.74 24.17 -2.23
CA SER A 278 -5.12 24.62 -2.00
C SER A 278 -6.16 24.03 -2.97
N PHE A 279 -5.73 23.41 -4.05
CA PHE A 279 -6.57 22.72 -5.03
C PHE A 279 -6.55 21.19 -4.84
N GLY A 280 -5.80 20.68 -3.84
CA GLY A 280 -5.64 19.25 -3.59
C GLY A 280 -4.64 18.57 -4.51
N GLU A 281 -3.83 19.33 -5.26
CA GLU A 281 -2.80 18.82 -6.16
C GLU A 281 -1.45 18.74 -5.44
N TYR A 282 -0.54 17.93 -5.97
CA TYR A 282 0.80 17.71 -5.44
C TYR A 282 1.83 18.34 -6.37
N ASP A 283 2.65 19.25 -5.85
CA ASP A 283 3.53 20.10 -6.66
C ASP A 283 5.03 19.76 -6.55
N GLU A 284 5.42 18.80 -5.68
CA GLU A 284 6.82 18.40 -5.60
C GLU A 284 7.25 17.65 -6.86
N THR A 285 8.31 18.16 -7.50
CA THR A 285 8.90 17.50 -8.66
C THR A 285 9.71 16.27 -8.26
N PRO A 286 10.00 15.35 -9.20
CA PRO A 286 10.87 14.21 -8.95
C PRO A 286 12.22 14.58 -8.32
N GLU A 287 12.82 15.70 -8.73
CA GLU A 287 14.11 16.18 -8.22
C GLU A 287 14.00 16.64 -6.76
N ILE A 288 12.98 17.44 -6.43
CA ILE A 288 12.75 17.95 -5.06
C ILE A 288 12.50 16.78 -4.11
N MET A 289 11.60 15.87 -4.48
CA MET A 289 11.31 14.67 -3.68
C MET A 289 12.56 13.78 -3.57
N GLY A 290 13.32 13.65 -4.65
CA GLY A 290 14.57 12.89 -4.69
C GLY A 290 15.61 13.41 -3.69
N GLU A 291 15.83 14.74 -3.61
CA GLU A 291 16.74 15.36 -2.63
C GLU A 291 16.34 15.06 -1.19
N GLN A 292 15.04 15.04 -0.90
CA GLN A 292 14.53 14.72 0.43
C GLN A 292 14.71 13.24 0.77
N ILE A 293 14.36 12.34 -0.15
CA ILE A 293 14.51 10.89 0.02
C ILE A 293 15.98 10.49 0.10
N GLU A 294 16.88 11.18 -0.61
CA GLU A 294 18.31 10.92 -0.50
C GLU A 294 18.80 11.02 0.95
N THR A 295 18.17 11.86 1.78
CA THR A 295 18.51 11.93 3.21
C THR A 295 18.19 10.63 3.96
N PHE A 296 17.10 9.93 3.59
CA PHE A 296 16.77 8.63 4.18
C PHE A 296 17.80 7.57 3.82
N LEU A 297 18.24 7.57 2.57
CA LEU A 297 19.23 6.63 2.07
C LEU A 297 20.61 6.88 2.68
N LYS A 298 21.05 8.14 2.77
CA LYS A 298 22.30 8.55 3.42
C LYS A 298 22.37 8.17 4.89
N GLU A 299 21.25 8.28 5.58
CA GLU A 299 21.15 7.97 7.01
C GLU A 299 20.86 6.49 7.28
N GLY A 300 20.61 5.69 6.24
CA GLY A 300 20.28 4.28 6.38
C GLY A 300 18.95 4.04 7.11
N LEU A 301 17.92 4.85 6.86
CA LEU A 301 16.64 4.79 7.58
C LEU A 301 15.66 3.75 7.02
N VAL A 302 15.82 3.36 5.74
CA VAL A 302 14.83 2.54 5.04
C VAL A 302 15.45 1.36 4.30
N ASN A 303 14.68 0.28 4.18
CA ASN A 303 14.98 -0.91 3.38
C ASN A 303 14.12 -0.94 2.10
N ILE A 304 12.93 -0.33 2.16
CA ILE A 304 11.97 -0.27 1.06
C ILE A 304 11.53 1.18 0.93
N ILE A 305 11.56 1.72 -0.28
CA ILE A 305 11.21 3.12 -0.55
C ILE A 305 10.40 3.22 -1.83
N GLY A 306 9.34 4.00 -1.81
CA GLY A 306 8.48 4.30 -2.95
C GLY A 306 7.80 5.63 -2.81
N GLY A 307 6.63 5.76 -3.42
CA GLY A 307 5.83 6.97 -3.38
C GLY A 307 4.36 6.69 -3.13
N CYS A 308 3.64 7.70 -2.62
CA CYS A 308 2.20 7.70 -2.45
C CYS A 308 1.60 8.86 -3.28
N CYS A 309 0.56 9.53 -2.81
CA CYS A 309 -0.18 10.54 -3.57
C CYS A 309 0.74 11.56 -4.29
N GLY A 310 0.39 11.86 -5.54
CA GLY A 310 1.13 12.79 -6.41
C GLY A 310 2.36 12.20 -7.08
N THR A 311 2.83 11.01 -6.69
CA THR A 311 4.02 10.42 -7.31
C THR A 311 3.70 9.74 -8.65
N THR A 312 4.65 9.81 -9.56
CA THR A 312 4.59 9.30 -10.94
C THR A 312 5.78 8.39 -11.23
N PRO A 313 5.83 7.70 -12.37
CA PRO A 313 6.99 6.93 -12.78
C PRO A 313 8.31 7.74 -12.77
N ASP A 314 8.29 9.03 -13.07
CA ASP A 314 9.48 9.88 -13.03
C ASP A 314 10.02 10.03 -11.61
N HIS A 315 9.15 10.18 -10.60
CA HIS A 315 9.54 10.17 -9.19
C HIS A 315 10.20 8.84 -8.81
N ILE A 316 9.57 7.72 -9.18
CA ILE A 316 10.10 6.39 -8.87
C ILE A 316 11.44 6.14 -9.56
N LYS A 317 11.62 6.65 -10.79
CA LYS A 317 12.91 6.55 -11.49
C LYS A 317 14.03 7.27 -10.75
N VAL A 318 13.79 8.48 -10.28
CA VAL A 318 14.77 9.25 -9.49
C VAL A 318 15.11 8.51 -8.20
N ILE A 319 14.11 8.00 -7.48
CA ILE A 319 14.30 7.22 -6.25
C ILE A 319 15.12 5.95 -6.52
N ALA A 320 14.80 5.21 -7.59
CA ALA A 320 15.49 3.99 -7.96
C ALA A 320 16.95 4.23 -8.32
N ASP A 321 17.25 5.33 -9.00
CA ASP A 321 18.62 5.69 -9.37
C ASP A 321 19.43 6.20 -8.17
N LEU A 322 18.79 6.87 -7.21
CA LEU A 322 19.42 7.28 -5.95
C LEU A 322 19.74 6.07 -5.07
N ALA A 323 18.81 5.14 -4.91
CA ALA A 323 18.96 3.98 -4.03
C ALA A 323 20.17 3.11 -4.37
N LYS A 324 20.60 3.06 -5.65
CA LYS A 324 21.78 2.33 -6.10
C LYS A 324 23.11 2.88 -5.55
N LYS A 325 23.11 4.11 -5.05
CA LYS A 325 24.31 4.81 -4.57
C LYS A 325 24.62 4.56 -3.10
N TYR A 326 23.69 3.97 -2.37
CA TYR A 326 23.75 3.84 -0.92
C TYR A 326 23.65 2.38 -0.48
N GLU A 327 24.31 2.07 0.65
CA GLU A 327 24.18 0.77 1.29
C GLU A 327 22.79 0.60 1.90
N VAL A 328 22.30 -0.63 1.90
CA VAL A 328 21.01 -0.96 2.52
C VAL A 328 21.09 -0.83 4.05
N ARG A 329 19.99 -0.39 4.67
CA ARG A 329 19.82 -0.38 6.13
C ARG A 329 19.97 -1.80 6.69
N LYS A 330 20.75 -1.93 7.76
CA LYS A 330 20.89 -3.20 8.50
C LYS A 330 19.80 -3.32 9.56
N LEU A 331 19.30 -4.53 9.77
CA LEU A 331 18.38 -4.79 10.88
C LEU A 331 19.06 -4.49 12.22
N ASN A 332 18.29 -3.94 13.17
CA ASN A 332 18.75 -3.77 14.53
C ASN A 332 18.78 -5.13 15.25
N GLU A 333 19.97 -5.63 15.58
CA GLU A 333 20.13 -6.87 16.37
C GLU A 333 19.82 -6.70 17.87
N LYS A 334 19.38 -5.51 18.27
CA LYS A 334 19.27 -5.11 19.70
C LYS A 334 17.83 -5.07 20.24
N VAL A 335 16.85 -5.56 19.51
CA VAL A 335 15.45 -5.56 19.98
C VAL A 335 14.96 -6.95 20.28
#